data_3e32b79348ad8b74bef5974e2609982c
#
_entry.id   3e32b79348ad8b74bef5974e2609982c
#
_cell.length_a   1.000
_cell.length_b   1.000
_cell.length_c   1.000
_cell.angle_alpha   90.00
_cell.angle_beta   90.00
_cell.angle_gamma   90.00
#
_symmetry.space_group_name_H-M   'P 1'
#
loop_
_entity.id
_entity.type
_entity.pdbx_description
1 polymer ?
#
loop_
_entity_poly.entity_id
_entity_poly.type
_entity_poly.pdbx_seq_one_letter_code
_entity_poly.pdbx_strand_id
1 'polypeptide(L)'
;MSQSNRRLADATDALVQLMARLRDRERGCPWDVEQTFTTIAPYTIEEAYEVADAIQRQDMPALREELGDLLFQVVFHARMAEEAGHFDFTDVAEALTAKMTTRHPHVFSERDQRTAEEQTRAWETMKAEERLKKRLKDGSAPSLLDDVPMALPALMRAEKLTRRAARINFDWPTPDEVLAKLEEELAELSEARMGDDEDALIDEMGDLLFVMANLARKLKVDPEEALRRANAKFTRRFQYIERRLAEQGRAGPQALDEMEALWLEAKRTERT
;
A
#
# COMPACT_ATOMS: atom_id res chain seq x y z
N MET A 1 12.29 -31.65 17.68
CA MET A 1 11.49 -30.39 17.51
C MET A 1 10.99 -29.95 18.88
N SER A 2 11.08 -28.66 19.22
CA SER A 2 10.51 -28.13 20.46
C SER A 2 8.97 -28.22 20.45
N GLN A 3 8.30 -28.13 21.61
CA GLN A 3 6.84 -28.12 21.68
C GLN A 3 6.24 -26.96 20.93
N SER A 4 6.89 -25.79 20.94
CA SER A 4 6.50 -24.60 20.17
C SER A 4 6.56 -24.86 18.65
N ASN A 5 7.62 -25.52 18.17
CA ASN A 5 7.75 -25.82 16.75
C ASN A 5 6.69 -26.83 16.25
N ARG A 6 6.31 -27.78 17.08
CA ARG A 6 5.19 -28.71 16.75
C ARG A 6 3.87 -27.95 16.62
N ARG A 7 3.55 -27.13 17.64
CA ARG A 7 2.32 -26.33 17.60
C ARG A 7 2.22 -25.43 16.37
N LEU A 8 3.33 -24.82 15.94
CA LEU A 8 3.39 -24.00 14.72
C LEU A 8 3.13 -24.87 13.47
N ALA A 9 3.80 -26.02 13.37
CA ALA A 9 3.61 -26.93 12.25
C ALA A 9 2.17 -27.43 12.16
N ASP A 10 1.59 -27.85 13.28
CA ASP A 10 0.20 -28.34 13.37
C ASP A 10 -0.80 -27.24 12.97
N ALA A 11 -0.58 -25.99 13.41
CA ALA A 11 -1.46 -24.88 13.06
C ALA A 11 -1.37 -24.52 11.57
N THR A 12 -0.17 -24.56 11.00
CA THR A 12 0.04 -24.28 9.57
C THR A 12 -0.61 -25.37 8.69
N ASP A 13 -0.41 -26.62 9.05
CA ASP A 13 -1.02 -27.76 8.37
C ASP A 13 -2.56 -27.71 8.45
N ALA A 14 -3.11 -27.42 9.64
CA ALA A 14 -4.55 -27.26 9.82
C ALA A 14 -5.15 -26.17 8.94
N LEU A 15 -4.43 -25.04 8.77
CA LEU A 15 -4.87 -23.93 7.90
C LEU A 15 -4.89 -24.34 6.41
N VAL A 16 -3.85 -25.02 5.94
CA VAL A 16 -3.77 -25.51 4.56
C VAL A 16 -4.87 -26.56 4.30
N GLN A 17 -5.07 -27.48 5.22
CA GLN A 17 -6.14 -28.49 5.13
C GLN A 17 -7.54 -27.87 5.20
N LEU A 18 -7.74 -26.81 6.01
CA LEU A 18 -8.99 -26.06 6.04
C LEU A 18 -9.35 -25.52 4.65
N MET A 19 -8.40 -24.88 3.98
CA MET A 19 -8.60 -24.33 2.63
C MET A 19 -8.87 -25.44 1.60
N ALA A 20 -8.11 -26.54 1.67
CA ALA A 20 -8.36 -27.69 0.80
C ALA A 20 -9.79 -28.24 0.98
N ARG A 21 -10.31 -28.22 2.20
CA ARG A 21 -11.68 -28.67 2.50
C ARG A 21 -12.73 -27.67 2.05
N LEU A 22 -12.50 -26.35 2.24
CA LEU A 22 -13.39 -25.31 1.76
C LEU A 22 -13.55 -25.36 0.23
N ARG A 23 -12.49 -25.65 -0.49
CA ARG A 23 -12.47 -25.77 -1.96
C ARG A 23 -12.70 -27.18 -2.50
N ASP A 24 -13.09 -28.13 -1.68
CA ASP A 24 -13.49 -29.47 -2.16
C ASP A 24 -14.73 -29.36 -3.06
N ARG A 25 -14.64 -29.89 -4.28
CA ARG A 25 -15.69 -29.76 -5.30
C ARG A 25 -16.99 -30.47 -4.94
N GLU A 26 -16.94 -31.48 -4.09
CA GLU A 26 -18.10 -32.27 -3.72
C GLU A 26 -18.71 -31.87 -2.37
N ARG A 27 -17.87 -31.43 -1.43
CA ARG A 27 -18.23 -31.20 -0.02
C ARG A 27 -17.82 -29.86 0.53
N GLY A 28 -17.17 -29.03 -0.28
CA GLY A 28 -16.69 -27.71 0.13
C GLY A 28 -17.78 -26.66 0.14
N CYS A 29 -17.37 -25.43 0.36
CA CYS A 29 -18.24 -24.27 0.31
C CYS A 29 -18.48 -23.88 -1.16
N PRO A 30 -19.72 -23.80 -1.63
CA PRO A 30 -20.01 -23.45 -3.02
C PRO A 30 -19.38 -22.11 -3.45
N TRP A 31 -19.39 -21.13 -2.56
CA TRP A 31 -18.78 -19.84 -2.83
C TRP A 31 -17.27 -19.94 -3.02
N ASP A 32 -16.56 -20.62 -2.11
CA ASP A 32 -15.11 -20.77 -2.18
C ASP A 32 -14.68 -21.55 -3.44
N VAL A 33 -15.43 -22.56 -3.82
CA VAL A 33 -15.15 -23.42 -5.02
C VAL A 33 -15.23 -22.60 -6.31
N GLU A 34 -16.15 -21.65 -6.41
CA GLU A 34 -16.34 -20.81 -7.61
C GLU A 34 -15.27 -19.71 -7.76
N GLN A 35 -14.51 -19.40 -6.70
CA GLN A 35 -13.57 -18.30 -6.74
C GLN A 35 -12.38 -18.58 -7.67
N THR A 36 -11.88 -17.50 -8.26
CA THR A 36 -10.70 -17.44 -9.13
C THR A 36 -9.67 -16.45 -8.58
N PHE A 37 -8.44 -16.46 -9.11
CA PHE A 37 -7.44 -15.45 -8.74
C PHE A 37 -7.97 -14.01 -8.87
N THR A 38 -8.71 -13.74 -9.94
CA THR A 38 -9.24 -12.40 -10.21
C THR A 38 -10.33 -12.00 -9.22
N THR A 39 -11.20 -12.92 -8.82
CA THR A 39 -12.30 -12.62 -7.89
C THR A 39 -11.81 -12.46 -6.45
N ILE A 40 -10.70 -13.10 -6.08
CA ILE A 40 -10.10 -13.01 -4.74
C ILE A 40 -9.10 -11.85 -4.61
N ALA A 41 -8.50 -11.38 -5.70
CA ALA A 41 -7.52 -10.30 -5.65
C ALA A 41 -8.02 -9.01 -4.94
N PRO A 42 -9.28 -8.54 -5.11
CA PRO A 42 -9.79 -7.40 -4.35
C PRO A 42 -9.76 -7.60 -2.83
N TYR A 43 -10.16 -8.78 -2.34
CA TYR A 43 -10.13 -9.11 -0.90
C TYR A 43 -8.70 -9.08 -0.35
N THR A 44 -7.71 -9.60 -1.10
CA THR A 44 -6.30 -9.51 -0.68
C THR A 44 -5.85 -8.07 -0.45
N ILE A 45 -6.36 -7.12 -1.23
CA ILE A 45 -6.07 -5.69 -1.07
C ILE A 45 -6.82 -5.14 0.15
N GLU A 46 -8.09 -5.51 0.33
CA GLU A 46 -8.93 -5.12 1.44
C GLU A 46 -8.30 -5.52 2.78
N GLU A 47 -7.95 -6.80 2.96
CA GLU A 47 -7.28 -7.30 4.16
C GLU A 47 -5.96 -6.57 4.47
N ALA A 48 -5.19 -6.24 3.43
CA ALA A 48 -3.97 -5.46 3.61
C ALA A 48 -4.25 -4.04 4.15
N TYR A 49 -5.36 -3.42 3.77
CA TYR A 49 -5.80 -2.14 4.31
C TYR A 49 -6.35 -2.26 5.73
N GLU A 50 -7.06 -3.34 6.07
CA GLU A 50 -7.57 -3.61 7.40
C GLU A 50 -6.43 -3.85 8.40
N VAL A 51 -5.38 -4.57 8.00
CA VAL A 51 -4.13 -4.66 8.75
C VAL A 51 -3.53 -3.26 8.99
N ALA A 52 -3.49 -2.40 7.97
CA ALA A 52 -2.93 -1.05 8.11
C ALA A 52 -3.78 -0.17 9.06
N ASP A 53 -5.10 -0.29 9.00
CA ASP A 53 -6.04 0.41 9.87
C ASP A 53 -5.90 -0.04 11.34
N ALA A 54 -5.84 -1.35 11.59
CA ALA A 54 -5.62 -1.92 12.93
C ALA A 54 -4.29 -1.41 13.55
N ILE A 55 -3.23 -1.33 12.74
CA ILE A 55 -1.93 -0.75 13.16
C ILE A 55 -2.10 0.73 13.53
N GLN A 56 -2.81 1.49 12.70
CA GLN A 56 -3.02 2.94 12.93
C GLN A 56 -3.81 3.20 14.22
N ARG A 57 -4.80 2.37 14.50
CA ARG A 57 -5.60 2.43 15.74
C ARG A 57 -4.87 1.86 16.95
N GLN A 58 -3.70 1.24 16.77
CA GLN A 58 -2.96 0.51 17.81
C GLN A 58 -3.80 -0.61 18.46
N ASP A 59 -4.70 -1.21 17.71
CA ASP A 59 -5.61 -2.27 18.14
C ASP A 59 -4.96 -3.63 17.90
N MET A 60 -4.24 -4.15 18.90
CA MET A 60 -3.55 -5.44 18.81
C MET A 60 -4.48 -6.65 18.65
N PRO A 61 -5.67 -6.71 19.31
CA PRO A 61 -6.67 -7.73 19.01
C PRO A 61 -7.11 -7.73 17.56
N ALA A 62 -7.54 -6.58 17.01
CA ALA A 62 -7.92 -6.45 15.61
C ALA A 62 -6.74 -6.80 14.68
N LEU A 63 -5.54 -6.28 14.92
CA LEU A 63 -4.35 -6.61 14.13
C LEU A 63 -4.11 -8.12 14.02
N ARG A 64 -4.37 -8.88 15.08
CA ARG A 64 -4.22 -10.34 15.05
C ARG A 64 -5.27 -10.98 14.13
N GLU A 65 -6.48 -10.47 14.12
CA GLU A 65 -7.59 -10.95 13.28
C GLU A 65 -7.29 -10.65 11.81
N GLU A 66 -6.99 -9.39 11.48
CA GLU A 66 -6.69 -8.96 10.11
C GLU A 66 -5.43 -9.63 9.52
N LEU A 67 -4.40 -9.90 10.35
CA LEU A 67 -3.25 -10.72 9.91
C LEU A 67 -3.66 -12.17 9.61
N GLY A 68 -4.65 -12.70 10.30
CA GLY A 68 -5.25 -14.01 10.02
C GLY A 68 -5.96 -14.01 8.66
N ASP A 69 -6.76 -12.99 8.38
CA ASP A 69 -7.53 -12.86 7.16
C ASP A 69 -6.61 -12.60 5.95
N LEU A 70 -5.59 -11.77 6.10
CA LEU A 70 -4.55 -11.62 5.08
C LEU A 70 -3.79 -12.94 4.82
N LEU A 71 -3.46 -13.71 5.86
CA LEU A 71 -2.84 -15.03 5.70
C LEU A 71 -3.79 -16.00 5.00
N PHE A 72 -5.09 -15.94 5.28
CA PHE A 72 -6.11 -16.73 4.61
C PHE A 72 -6.12 -16.47 3.10
N GLN A 73 -5.99 -15.21 2.66
CA GLN A 73 -5.87 -14.86 1.23
C GLN A 73 -4.63 -15.53 0.60
N VAL A 74 -3.49 -15.55 1.31
CA VAL A 74 -2.28 -16.22 0.81
C VAL A 74 -2.51 -17.72 0.62
N VAL A 75 -3.12 -18.39 1.58
CA VAL A 75 -3.42 -19.81 1.52
C VAL A 75 -4.46 -20.11 0.43
N PHE A 76 -5.44 -19.23 0.25
CA PHE A 76 -6.47 -19.33 -0.80
C PHE A 76 -5.83 -19.31 -2.20
N HIS A 77 -4.99 -18.31 -2.46
CA HIS A 77 -4.27 -18.22 -3.74
C HIS A 77 -3.33 -19.43 -3.97
N ALA A 78 -2.61 -19.87 -2.93
CA ALA A 78 -1.74 -21.03 -3.03
C ALA A 78 -2.54 -22.30 -3.34
N ARG A 79 -3.73 -22.49 -2.74
CA ARG A 79 -4.60 -23.62 -3.03
C ARG A 79 -5.13 -23.61 -4.47
N MET A 80 -5.56 -22.45 -4.98
CA MET A 80 -5.96 -22.33 -6.39
C MET A 80 -4.82 -22.65 -7.35
N ALA A 81 -3.58 -22.25 -6.99
CA ALA A 81 -2.41 -22.53 -7.79
C ALA A 81 -2.06 -24.03 -7.79
N GLU A 82 -2.19 -24.71 -6.65
CA GLU A 82 -2.03 -26.16 -6.53
C GLU A 82 -3.06 -26.91 -7.38
N GLU A 83 -4.34 -26.51 -7.31
CA GLU A 83 -5.40 -27.08 -8.15
C GLU A 83 -5.16 -26.90 -9.66
N ALA A 84 -4.47 -25.83 -10.03
CA ALA A 84 -4.06 -25.54 -11.41
C ALA A 84 -2.72 -26.20 -11.80
N GLY A 85 -2.04 -26.88 -10.87
CA GLY A 85 -0.76 -27.56 -11.10
C GLY A 85 0.44 -26.63 -11.26
N HIS A 86 0.40 -25.44 -10.65
CA HIS A 86 1.49 -24.44 -10.73
C HIS A 86 2.44 -24.52 -9.54
N PHE A 87 1.97 -24.34 -8.34
CA PHE A 87 2.72 -24.34 -7.08
C PHE A 87 1.77 -24.50 -5.89
N ASP A 88 2.28 -24.85 -4.73
CA ASP A 88 1.53 -24.97 -3.49
C ASP A 88 1.97 -23.94 -2.41
N PHE A 89 1.40 -24.03 -1.22
CA PHE A 89 1.76 -23.15 -0.10
C PHE A 89 3.21 -23.36 0.38
N THR A 90 3.73 -24.58 0.28
CA THR A 90 5.12 -24.90 0.65
C THR A 90 6.08 -24.17 -0.28
N ASP A 91 5.82 -24.21 -1.58
CA ASP A 91 6.60 -23.51 -2.59
C ASP A 91 6.64 -21.99 -2.32
N VAL A 92 5.51 -21.40 -1.92
CA VAL A 92 5.43 -19.95 -1.55
C VAL A 92 6.33 -19.67 -0.35
N ALA A 93 6.26 -20.50 0.70
CA ALA A 93 7.05 -20.33 1.93
C ALA A 93 8.56 -20.52 1.68
N GLU A 94 8.93 -21.54 0.91
CA GLU A 94 10.32 -21.83 0.53
C GLU A 94 10.91 -20.73 -0.35
N ALA A 95 10.17 -20.27 -1.36
CA ALA A 95 10.60 -19.17 -2.23
C ALA A 95 10.82 -17.87 -1.45
N LEU A 96 9.94 -17.56 -0.49
CA LEU A 96 10.10 -16.39 0.39
C LEU A 96 11.34 -16.54 1.26
N THR A 97 11.53 -17.70 1.89
CA THR A 97 12.68 -17.99 2.76
C THR A 97 13.99 -17.87 2.00
N ALA A 98 14.10 -18.49 0.84
CA ALA A 98 15.29 -18.41 -0.03
C ALA A 98 15.59 -16.97 -0.43
N LYS A 99 14.56 -16.23 -0.86
CA LYS A 99 14.67 -14.81 -1.22
C LYS A 99 15.15 -13.95 -0.05
N MET A 100 14.61 -14.13 1.14
CA MET A 100 14.99 -13.35 2.33
C MET A 100 16.41 -13.69 2.79
N THR A 101 16.80 -14.96 2.78
CA THR A 101 18.16 -15.40 3.09
C THR A 101 19.17 -14.78 2.12
N THR A 102 18.90 -14.81 0.82
CA THR A 102 19.75 -14.20 -0.20
C THR A 102 19.88 -12.68 -0.05
N ARG A 103 18.79 -12.01 0.33
CA ARG A 103 18.77 -10.55 0.48
C ARG A 103 19.34 -10.04 1.80
N HIS A 104 19.64 -10.95 2.74
CA HIS A 104 20.19 -10.62 4.04
C HIS A 104 21.52 -11.35 4.32
N PRO A 105 22.53 -11.24 3.41
CA PRO A 105 23.82 -11.93 3.59
C PRO A 105 24.49 -11.53 4.90
N HIS A 106 24.33 -10.28 5.34
CA HIS A 106 24.83 -9.77 6.61
C HIS A 106 24.25 -10.45 7.87
N VAL A 107 23.12 -11.16 7.72
CA VAL A 107 22.50 -11.94 8.81
C VAL A 107 22.84 -13.43 8.71
N PHE A 108 22.86 -13.97 7.48
CA PHE A 108 22.93 -15.42 7.25
C PHE A 108 24.30 -15.93 6.78
N SER A 109 25.20 -15.05 6.30
CA SER A 109 26.54 -15.47 5.78
C SER A 109 27.66 -14.75 6.48
N GLU A 110 27.87 -13.48 6.21
CA GLU A 110 28.94 -12.67 6.77
C GLU A 110 28.35 -11.54 7.62
N ARG A 111 28.80 -11.45 8.88
CA ARG A 111 28.38 -10.32 9.74
C ARG A 111 29.01 -9.03 9.23
N ASP A 112 28.22 -8.24 8.52
CA ASP A 112 28.56 -6.92 8.07
C ASP A 112 27.71 -5.91 8.85
N GLN A 113 28.37 -4.94 9.49
CA GLN A 113 27.68 -3.89 10.26
C GLN A 113 27.24 -2.79 9.29
N ARG A 114 26.02 -2.91 8.77
CA ARG A 114 25.39 -1.88 7.94
C ARG A 114 24.38 -1.08 8.73
N THR A 115 24.30 0.21 8.44
CA THR A 115 23.17 1.04 8.87
C THR A 115 21.90 0.67 8.13
N ALA A 116 20.73 1.02 8.67
CA ALA A 116 19.46 0.81 7.99
C ALA A 116 19.39 1.48 6.60
N GLU A 117 20.04 2.66 6.46
CA GLU A 117 20.09 3.38 5.20
C GLU A 117 20.97 2.67 4.15
N GLU A 118 22.12 2.15 4.55
CA GLU A 118 23.00 1.36 3.69
C GLU A 118 22.33 0.07 3.25
N GLN A 119 21.62 -0.58 4.16
CA GLN A 119 20.85 -1.79 3.84
C GLN A 119 19.73 -1.49 2.86
N THR A 120 19.00 -0.39 3.03
CA THR A 120 17.95 0.01 2.09
C THR A 120 18.51 0.25 0.69
N ARG A 121 19.67 0.92 0.57
CA ARG A 121 20.36 1.13 -0.72
C ARG A 121 20.80 -0.20 -1.36
N ALA A 122 21.37 -1.10 -0.56
CA ALA A 122 21.79 -2.42 -1.04
C ALA A 122 20.60 -3.24 -1.56
N TRP A 123 19.47 -3.23 -0.86
CA TRP A 123 18.25 -3.90 -1.31
C TRP A 123 17.69 -3.32 -2.62
N GLU A 124 17.75 -2.01 -2.77
CA GLU A 124 17.29 -1.39 -4.01
C GLU A 124 18.17 -1.77 -5.20
N THR A 125 19.48 -1.85 -5.00
CA THR A 125 20.43 -2.31 -6.02
C THR A 125 20.15 -3.77 -6.39
N MET A 126 20.06 -4.66 -5.40
CA MET A 126 19.75 -6.08 -5.64
C MET A 126 18.41 -6.27 -6.38
N LYS A 127 17.35 -5.56 -5.99
CA LYS A 127 16.08 -5.59 -6.69
C LYS A 127 16.18 -5.10 -8.14
N ALA A 128 17.03 -4.12 -8.42
CA ALA A 128 17.24 -3.63 -9.77
C ALA A 128 17.96 -4.69 -10.64
N GLU A 129 18.97 -5.35 -10.09
CA GLU A 129 19.68 -6.45 -10.78
C GLU A 129 18.79 -7.66 -11.02
N GLU A 130 17.97 -8.07 -10.04
CA GLU A 130 17.02 -9.16 -10.20
C GLU A 130 16.03 -8.88 -11.33
N ARG A 131 15.49 -7.65 -11.41
CA ARG A 131 14.59 -7.23 -12.50
C ARG A 131 15.28 -7.28 -13.85
N LEU A 132 16.50 -6.75 -13.93
CA LEU A 132 17.28 -6.79 -15.18
C LEU A 132 17.51 -8.23 -15.64
N LYS A 133 17.93 -9.11 -14.73
CA LYS A 133 18.13 -10.53 -15.03
C LYS A 133 16.86 -11.23 -15.52
N LYS A 134 15.70 -10.92 -14.91
CA LYS A 134 14.40 -11.46 -15.30
C LYS A 134 14.04 -11.02 -16.73
N ARG A 135 14.15 -9.73 -17.02
CA ARG A 135 13.83 -9.16 -18.35
C ARG A 135 14.73 -9.66 -19.46
N LEU A 136 16.02 -9.81 -19.19
CA LEU A 136 16.95 -10.39 -20.16
C LEU A 136 16.58 -11.83 -20.52
N LYS A 137 16.02 -12.61 -19.58
CA LYS A 137 15.51 -13.95 -19.86
C LYS A 137 14.26 -13.95 -20.74
N ASP A 138 13.38 -12.96 -20.54
CA ASP A 138 12.13 -12.83 -21.29
C ASP A 138 12.32 -12.18 -22.68
N GLY A 139 13.54 -11.78 -23.04
CA GLY A 139 13.88 -11.18 -24.34
C GLY A 139 13.28 -9.80 -24.60
N SER A 140 12.75 -9.15 -23.58
CA SER A 140 12.18 -7.80 -23.68
C SER A 140 13.21 -6.73 -23.30
N ALA A 141 13.16 -5.56 -23.95
CA ALA A 141 13.97 -4.42 -23.54
C ALA A 141 13.52 -3.96 -22.12
N PRO A 142 14.40 -3.99 -21.11
CA PRO A 142 14.01 -3.63 -19.76
C PRO A 142 13.77 -2.12 -19.61
N SER A 143 12.61 -1.75 -19.09
CA SER A 143 12.37 -0.39 -18.61
C SER A 143 12.69 -0.28 -17.13
N LEU A 144 13.24 0.85 -16.71
CA LEU A 144 13.47 1.15 -15.30
C LEU A 144 12.16 1.18 -14.50
N LEU A 145 11.06 1.48 -15.16
CA LEU A 145 9.73 1.62 -14.57
C LEU A 145 8.92 0.31 -14.57
N ASP A 146 9.47 -0.76 -15.15
CA ASP A 146 8.83 -2.08 -15.12
C ASP A 146 8.60 -2.60 -13.71
N ASP A 147 7.57 -3.44 -13.53
CA ASP A 147 7.21 -4.04 -12.24
C ASP A 147 6.83 -3.04 -11.13
N VAL A 148 6.36 -1.84 -11.49
CA VAL A 148 5.57 -1.00 -10.59
C VAL A 148 4.10 -1.39 -10.77
N PRO A 149 3.49 -2.11 -9.81
CA PRO A 149 2.14 -2.64 -10.01
C PRO A 149 1.14 -1.53 -10.31
N MET A 150 0.24 -1.80 -11.28
CA MET A 150 -0.82 -0.86 -11.64
C MET A 150 -1.86 -0.67 -10.55
N ALA A 151 -2.09 -1.71 -9.75
CA ALA A 151 -3.07 -1.72 -8.67
C ALA A 151 -2.62 -1.03 -7.37
N LEU A 152 -1.40 -0.46 -7.34
CA LEU A 152 -0.98 0.35 -6.18
C LEU A 152 -1.84 1.61 -6.06
N PRO A 153 -2.07 2.11 -4.82
CA PRO A 153 -2.61 3.45 -4.62
C PRO A 153 -1.84 4.49 -5.44
N ALA A 154 -2.55 5.41 -6.06
CA ALA A 154 -1.99 6.28 -7.10
C ALA A 154 -0.79 7.12 -6.61
N LEU A 155 -0.88 7.70 -5.41
CA LEU A 155 0.23 8.48 -4.84
C LEU A 155 1.44 7.59 -4.51
N MET A 156 1.22 6.39 -3.98
CA MET A 156 2.30 5.42 -3.75
C MET A 156 2.94 4.99 -5.08
N ARG A 157 2.15 4.82 -6.12
CA ARG A 157 2.66 4.48 -7.45
C ARG A 157 3.50 5.61 -8.04
N ALA A 158 3.02 6.86 -7.97
CA ALA A 158 3.75 8.05 -8.41
C ALA A 158 5.10 8.21 -7.68
N GLU A 159 5.10 8.03 -6.36
CA GLU A 159 6.33 8.03 -5.55
C GLU A 159 7.32 6.96 -5.99
N LYS A 160 6.87 5.73 -6.27
CA LYS A 160 7.73 4.65 -6.76
C LYS A 160 8.27 4.90 -8.17
N LEU A 161 7.47 5.46 -9.06
CA LEU A 161 7.89 5.82 -10.42
C LEU A 161 8.99 6.89 -10.38
N THR A 162 8.77 7.98 -9.66
CA THR A 162 9.74 9.08 -9.53
C THR A 162 11.02 8.65 -8.80
N ARG A 163 10.94 7.79 -7.78
CA ARG A 163 12.09 7.19 -7.10
C ARG A 163 12.95 6.36 -8.06
N ARG A 164 12.33 5.64 -9.00
CA ARG A 164 13.07 4.87 -10.00
C ARG A 164 13.72 5.75 -11.05
N ALA A 165 13.01 6.76 -11.54
CA ALA A 165 13.53 7.73 -12.49
C ALA A 165 14.76 8.49 -11.93
N ALA A 166 14.72 8.81 -10.65
CA ALA A 166 15.85 9.46 -9.94
C ALA A 166 17.17 8.66 -9.99
N ARG A 167 17.14 7.34 -10.20
CA ARG A 167 18.35 6.51 -10.28
C ARG A 167 19.22 6.78 -11.51
N ILE A 168 18.62 7.32 -12.55
CA ILE A 168 19.32 7.74 -13.77
C ILE A 168 19.42 9.25 -13.87
N ASN A 169 19.34 9.94 -12.72
CA ASN A 169 19.38 11.40 -12.59
C ASN A 169 18.20 12.13 -13.28
N PHE A 170 17.08 11.43 -13.55
CA PHE A 170 15.84 12.06 -13.97
C PHE A 170 15.04 12.47 -12.74
N ASP A 171 15.48 13.56 -12.12
CA ASP A 171 14.90 14.11 -10.89
C ASP A 171 15.31 15.57 -10.69
N TRP A 172 14.48 16.38 -10.06
CA TRP A 172 14.85 17.72 -9.65
C TRP A 172 15.94 17.65 -8.56
N PRO A 173 16.96 18.49 -8.60
CA PRO A 173 18.03 18.48 -7.60
C PRO A 173 17.54 18.73 -6.17
N THR A 174 16.65 19.70 -5.98
CA THR A 174 16.20 20.16 -4.67
C THR A 174 14.67 20.15 -4.52
N PRO A 175 14.14 20.15 -3.29
CA PRO A 175 12.70 20.34 -3.07
C PRO A 175 12.17 21.68 -3.59
N ASP A 176 12.99 22.75 -3.57
CA ASP A 176 12.58 24.08 -4.02
C ASP A 176 12.25 24.10 -5.52
N GLU A 177 12.99 23.34 -6.32
CA GLU A 177 12.70 23.20 -7.75
C GLU A 177 11.41 22.42 -8.01
N VAL A 178 11.08 21.47 -7.13
CA VAL A 178 9.77 20.78 -7.20
C VAL A 178 8.64 21.71 -6.80
N LEU A 179 8.86 22.62 -5.83
CA LEU A 179 7.88 23.65 -5.46
C LEU A 179 7.63 24.62 -6.63
N ALA A 180 8.68 25.03 -7.35
CA ALA A 180 8.52 25.84 -8.54
C ALA A 180 7.70 25.13 -9.63
N LYS A 181 7.90 23.81 -9.83
CA LYS A 181 7.07 23.03 -10.76
C LYS A 181 5.62 22.92 -10.28
N LEU A 182 5.35 22.82 -8.96
CA LEU A 182 3.99 22.87 -8.45
C LEU A 182 3.28 24.19 -8.74
N GLU A 183 3.98 25.31 -8.71
CA GLU A 183 3.42 26.62 -9.11
C GLU A 183 3.07 26.65 -10.59
N GLU A 184 3.89 26.02 -11.45
CA GLU A 184 3.62 25.85 -12.87
C GLU A 184 2.36 24.99 -13.10
N GLU A 185 2.27 23.79 -12.50
CA GLU A 185 1.10 22.90 -12.61
C GLU A 185 -0.21 23.57 -12.12
N LEU A 186 -0.13 24.39 -11.05
CA LEU A 186 -1.27 25.16 -10.57
C LEU A 186 -1.72 26.22 -11.58
N ALA A 187 -0.80 26.83 -12.31
CA ALA A 187 -1.13 27.78 -13.37
C ALA A 187 -1.81 27.08 -14.57
N GLU A 188 -1.24 25.95 -15.01
CA GLU A 188 -1.79 25.12 -16.09
C GLU A 188 -3.18 24.59 -15.76
N LEU A 189 -3.39 24.08 -14.54
CA LEU A 189 -4.71 23.70 -14.04
C LEU A 189 -5.69 24.88 -14.03
N SER A 190 -5.20 26.07 -13.68
CA SER A 190 -6.04 27.27 -13.66
C SER A 190 -6.46 27.69 -15.07
N GLU A 191 -5.63 27.51 -16.07
CA GLU A 191 -5.94 27.73 -17.48
C GLU A 191 -6.92 26.66 -18.00
N ALA A 192 -6.64 25.37 -17.77
CA ALA A 192 -7.54 24.28 -18.15
C ALA A 192 -8.96 24.45 -17.59
N ARG A 193 -9.08 24.93 -16.34
CA ARG A 193 -10.38 25.21 -15.72
C ARG A 193 -11.19 26.28 -16.43
N MET A 194 -10.58 27.14 -17.21
CA MET A 194 -11.27 28.22 -17.95
C MET A 194 -11.77 27.74 -19.33
N GLY A 195 -11.33 26.55 -19.77
CA GLY A 195 -11.79 25.90 -20.99
C GLY A 195 -12.95 24.93 -20.74
N ASP A 196 -13.43 24.34 -21.84
CA ASP A 196 -14.49 23.31 -21.83
C ASP A 196 -13.95 21.89 -22.06
N ASP A 197 -12.62 21.70 -21.98
CA ASP A 197 -11.95 20.42 -22.19
C ASP A 197 -11.78 19.68 -20.84
N GLU A 198 -12.62 18.68 -20.63
CA GLU A 198 -12.60 17.86 -19.40
C GLU A 198 -11.35 16.97 -19.31
N ASP A 199 -10.84 16.48 -20.44
CA ASP A 199 -9.62 15.66 -20.47
C ASP A 199 -8.39 16.48 -20.07
N ALA A 200 -8.27 17.73 -20.59
CA ALA A 200 -7.22 18.65 -20.18
C ALA A 200 -7.27 18.94 -18.66
N LEU A 201 -8.47 19.14 -18.10
CA LEU A 201 -8.63 19.37 -16.66
C LEU A 201 -8.19 18.15 -15.81
N ILE A 202 -8.46 16.93 -16.30
CA ILE A 202 -8.04 15.68 -15.64
C ILE A 202 -6.52 15.54 -15.72
N ASP A 203 -5.91 15.85 -16.86
CA ASP A 203 -4.46 15.75 -17.07
C ASP A 203 -3.71 16.69 -16.12
N GLU A 204 -4.07 17.98 -16.10
CA GLU A 204 -3.40 18.96 -15.24
C GLU A 204 -3.60 18.66 -13.73
N MET A 205 -4.79 18.19 -13.35
CA MET A 205 -5.01 17.72 -11.97
C MET A 205 -4.14 16.50 -11.66
N GLY A 206 -3.95 15.60 -12.60
CA GLY A 206 -3.09 14.43 -12.48
C GLY A 206 -1.63 14.83 -12.30
N ASP A 207 -1.13 15.78 -13.09
CA ASP A 207 0.24 16.26 -13.04
C ASP A 207 0.54 16.97 -11.71
N LEU A 208 -0.38 17.81 -11.24
CA LEU A 208 -0.29 18.42 -9.91
C LEU A 208 -0.15 17.37 -8.80
N LEU A 209 -0.99 16.33 -8.80
CA LEU A 209 -0.93 15.24 -7.81
C LEU A 209 0.36 14.43 -7.93
N PHE A 210 0.86 14.21 -9.14
CA PHE A 210 2.11 13.50 -9.41
C PHE A 210 3.32 14.28 -8.88
N VAL A 211 3.38 15.59 -9.13
CA VAL A 211 4.45 16.46 -8.63
C VAL A 211 4.38 16.57 -7.09
N MET A 212 3.17 16.62 -6.49
CA MET A 212 3.02 16.55 -5.03
C MET A 212 3.57 15.26 -4.43
N ALA A 213 3.34 14.10 -5.07
CA ALA A 213 3.92 12.83 -4.62
C ALA A 213 5.45 12.84 -4.73
N ASN A 214 6.02 13.46 -5.77
CA ASN A 214 7.44 13.64 -5.90
C ASN A 214 8.04 14.58 -4.84
N LEU A 215 7.35 15.69 -4.53
CA LEU A 215 7.76 16.58 -3.43
C LEU A 215 7.79 15.83 -2.09
N ALA A 216 6.76 15.06 -1.79
CA ALA A 216 6.71 14.24 -0.58
C ALA A 216 7.92 13.30 -0.50
N ARG A 217 8.27 12.63 -1.60
CA ARG A 217 9.46 11.78 -1.70
C ARG A 217 10.75 12.57 -1.40
N LYS A 218 10.91 13.78 -1.96
CA LYS A 218 12.06 14.66 -1.70
C LYS A 218 12.17 15.04 -0.23
N LEU A 219 11.04 15.28 0.41
CA LEU A 219 10.94 15.61 1.83
C LEU A 219 11.02 14.37 2.74
N LYS A 220 11.19 13.16 2.17
CA LYS A 220 11.18 11.87 2.87
C LYS A 220 9.86 11.61 3.62
N VAL A 221 8.77 12.05 3.06
CA VAL A 221 7.41 11.83 3.54
C VAL A 221 6.74 10.80 2.62
N ASP A 222 6.06 9.82 3.20
CA ASP A 222 5.19 8.92 2.43
C ASP A 222 3.90 9.69 2.06
N PRO A 223 3.60 9.90 0.76
CA PRO A 223 2.46 10.71 0.35
C PRO A 223 1.12 10.04 0.65
N GLU A 224 1.03 8.71 0.58
CA GLU A 224 -0.18 7.96 0.88
C GLU A 224 -0.50 8.02 2.38
N GLU A 225 0.51 7.83 3.23
CA GLU A 225 0.36 7.96 4.68
C GLU A 225 0.04 9.39 5.11
N ALA A 226 0.64 10.38 4.46
CA ALA A 226 0.37 11.78 4.74
C ALA A 226 -1.10 12.12 4.45
N LEU A 227 -1.65 11.65 3.31
CA LEU A 227 -3.05 11.87 2.96
C LEU A 227 -3.99 11.06 3.87
N ARG A 228 -3.65 9.83 4.22
CA ARG A 228 -4.41 9.02 5.18
C ARG A 228 -4.55 9.73 6.53
N ARG A 229 -3.45 10.30 7.06
CA ARG A 229 -3.49 11.10 8.30
C ARG A 229 -4.33 12.36 8.16
N ALA A 230 -4.30 13.00 7.00
CA ALA A 230 -5.15 14.17 6.73
C ALA A 230 -6.63 13.77 6.73
N ASN A 231 -6.99 12.65 6.09
CA ASN A 231 -8.35 12.11 6.07
C ASN A 231 -8.84 11.78 7.50
N ALA A 232 -8.04 11.06 8.29
CA ALA A 232 -8.37 10.73 9.67
C ALA A 232 -8.57 11.98 10.53
N LYS A 233 -7.72 13.00 10.34
CA LYS A 233 -7.86 14.32 11.02
C LYS A 233 -9.15 15.02 10.60
N PHE A 234 -9.47 15.01 9.32
CA PHE A 234 -10.72 15.58 8.80
C PHE A 234 -11.93 14.87 9.44
N THR A 235 -11.96 13.56 9.42
CA THR A 235 -13.04 12.74 9.98
C THR A 235 -13.26 13.06 11.47
N ARG A 236 -12.20 13.05 12.27
CA ARG A 236 -12.32 13.37 13.72
C ARG A 236 -12.89 14.76 13.99
N ARG A 237 -12.44 15.76 13.22
CA ARG A 237 -12.96 17.14 13.38
C ARG A 237 -14.39 17.26 12.92
N PHE A 238 -14.75 16.58 11.85
CA PHE A 238 -16.12 16.57 11.37
C PHE A 238 -17.07 15.88 12.38
N GLN A 239 -16.67 14.76 12.94
CA GLN A 239 -17.37 14.08 14.03
C GLN A 239 -17.51 14.98 15.30
N TYR A 240 -16.54 15.82 15.56
CA TYR A 240 -16.67 16.84 16.62
C TYR A 240 -17.79 17.82 16.31
N ILE A 241 -17.87 18.33 15.09
CA ILE A 241 -18.94 19.23 14.65
C ILE A 241 -20.29 18.54 14.79
N GLU A 242 -20.44 17.31 14.32
CA GLU A 242 -21.69 16.53 14.42
C GLU A 242 -22.15 16.41 15.88
N ARG A 243 -21.24 16.07 16.79
CA ARG A 243 -21.55 15.99 18.22
C ARG A 243 -22.01 17.34 18.79
N ARG A 244 -21.31 18.42 18.45
CA ARG A 244 -21.68 19.78 18.93
C ARG A 244 -23.05 20.21 18.44
N LEU A 245 -23.39 19.90 17.18
CA LEU A 245 -24.73 20.17 16.63
C LEU A 245 -25.81 19.31 17.29
N ALA A 246 -25.52 18.03 17.52
CA ALA A 246 -26.44 17.12 18.21
C ALA A 246 -26.74 17.57 19.65
N GLU A 247 -25.72 18.04 20.40
CA GLU A 247 -25.88 18.63 21.74
C GLU A 247 -26.81 19.85 21.74
N GLN A 248 -26.89 20.58 20.64
CA GLN A 248 -27.79 21.74 20.44
C GLN A 248 -29.17 21.31 19.88
N GLY A 249 -29.43 20.01 19.73
CA GLY A 249 -30.68 19.48 19.14
C GLY A 249 -30.79 19.78 17.63
N ARG A 250 -29.70 20.04 16.96
CA ARG A 250 -29.63 20.41 15.53
C ARG A 250 -29.10 19.26 14.71
N ALA A 251 -29.71 19.01 13.58
CA ALA A 251 -29.29 18.03 12.60
C ALA A 251 -29.51 18.59 11.19
N GLY A 252 -28.80 18.02 10.19
CA GLY A 252 -28.92 18.41 8.80
C GLY A 252 -28.03 19.58 8.40
N PRO A 253 -28.22 20.16 7.20
CA PRO A 253 -27.36 21.23 6.66
C PRO A 253 -27.35 22.48 7.56
N GLN A 254 -26.17 23.04 7.75
CA GLN A 254 -25.94 24.26 8.51
C GLN A 254 -25.23 25.30 7.64
N ALA A 255 -25.22 26.56 8.07
CA ALA A 255 -24.47 27.60 7.40
C ALA A 255 -22.95 27.34 7.49
N LEU A 256 -22.22 27.62 6.40
CA LEU A 256 -20.78 27.36 6.31
C LEU A 256 -19.99 28.04 7.43
N ASP A 257 -20.29 29.32 7.70
CA ASP A 257 -19.61 30.11 8.73
C ASP A 257 -19.71 29.48 10.13
N GLU A 258 -20.85 28.87 10.43
CA GLU A 258 -21.07 28.16 11.68
C GLU A 258 -20.26 26.82 11.71
N MET A 259 -20.26 26.10 10.63
CA MET A 259 -19.46 24.88 10.51
C MET A 259 -17.97 25.19 10.63
N GLU A 260 -17.49 26.29 10.04
CA GLU A 260 -16.11 26.76 10.18
C GLU A 260 -15.77 27.14 11.60
N ALA A 261 -16.68 27.81 12.34
CA ALA A 261 -16.46 28.14 13.74
C ALA A 261 -16.28 26.88 14.60
N LEU A 262 -17.11 25.86 14.41
CA LEU A 262 -16.99 24.57 15.09
C LEU A 262 -15.73 23.80 14.67
N TRP A 263 -15.33 23.90 13.40
CA TRP A 263 -14.06 23.36 12.91
C TRP A 263 -12.84 23.97 13.59
N LEU A 264 -12.86 25.30 13.76
CA LEU A 264 -11.79 26.01 14.48
C LEU A 264 -11.78 25.68 15.99
N GLU A 265 -12.93 25.39 16.59
CA GLU A 265 -13.04 24.90 17.96
C GLU A 265 -12.40 23.48 18.05
N ALA A 266 -12.78 22.56 17.17
CA ALA A 266 -12.17 21.23 17.08
C ALA A 266 -10.64 21.28 16.96
N LYS A 267 -10.15 22.18 16.11
CA LYS A 267 -8.70 22.37 15.90
C LYS A 267 -7.98 22.91 17.16
N ARG A 268 -8.65 23.68 18.01
CA ARG A 268 -8.08 24.16 19.27
C ARG A 268 -8.02 23.04 20.32
N THR A 269 -9.08 22.24 20.42
CA THR A 269 -9.13 21.12 21.38
C THR A 269 -8.11 20.02 21.10
N GLU A 270 -7.68 19.86 19.84
CA GLU A 270 -6.61 18.90 19.48
C GLU A 270 -5.19 19.38 19.84
N ARG A 271 -5.01 20.67 20.14
CA ARG A 271 -3.69 21.24 20.44
C ARG A 271 -3.40 21.34 21.95
N THR A 272 -4.40 21.08 22.77
CA THR A 272 -4.30 21.00 24.22
C THR A 272 -4.12 19.56 24.68
#